data_867cadc67b5579f232cea5886d668ca6
#
_entry.id   867cadc67b5579f232cea5886d668ca6
#
_cell.length_a   1.000
_cell.length_b   1.000
_cell.length_c   1.000
_cell.angle_alpha   90.00
_cell.angle_beta   90.00
_cell.angle_gamma   90.00
#
_symmetry.space_group_name_H-M   'P 1'
#
loop_
_entity.id
_entity.type
_entity.pdbx_description
1 polymer ?
#
loop_
_entity_poly.entity_id
_entity_poly.type
_entity_poly.pdbx_seq_one_letter_code
_entity_poly.pdbx_strand_id
1 'polypeptide(L)'
;MSRSGLIAATGLLPQTGGWVYAKRGRPGIPVTRWLRYIEWGRWFGALRDELPGMSRSRTHAMSTVSVPTAEPLPRVDFASANDPALLLALQREAFRQTKVTTLDDRLADLEKLRRAIKRNAQRIAAVISNDFGNRSRQETLLAEIWPVLVAIRHTKKHLAEWMKPKKVPVAFELRGGRAHILHQPVGVVGIMSPWNYPFQLAIMPLVAALAAGNRILLKPSELTPHTSQFLAEFLGQLFAPNKVATVLGGPEVGSAFARLPFDHLFFTGSTAVGRLVMQAAAENLTPVTLELGGKTPCILAEDAMLAKAAESIVSGKLLNAGQTCIAPDYVLLPQARCEEFIGLLSKKVKAFYPSLKSNPDYTAIINDHHYQRVRRYLDEAKAKGARLIELNPAQEELTAQDRKLAPTLVIEPDEDLALMREEIFAPVLPIKSYTHIEEAVAFVNRRPRPLALYYFGVDQAARDELLRQTVSGGVSVNETLMHILVDDLPFGGIGASGMGAYHGLAGFETFSHRKGVFVQGRFSAARFLRPPFGFVSKAMLKMLISRS
;
A
#
# COMPACT_ATOMS: atom_id res chain seq x y z
N MET A 1 29.31 -33.41 -54.81
CA MET A 1 28.34 -33.51 -55.91
C MET A 1 27.28 -32.47 -55.60
N SER A 2 27.42 -31.26 -56.14
CA SER A 2 26.91 -30.59 -57.36
C SER A 2 25.37 -30.53 -57.33
N ARG A 3 24.66 -29.44 -57.49
CA ARG A 3 24.80 -28.12 -58.18
C ARG A 3 23.63 -27.28 -57.73
N SER A 4 23.78 -26.06 -57.36
CA SER A 4 23.74 -24.83 -58.23
C SER A 4 22.39 -24.53 -58.90
N GLY A 5 21.87 -23.34 -58.67
CA GLY A 5 20.79 -22.73 -59.42
C GLY A 5 20.39 -21.35 -58.88
N LEU A 6 21.20 -20.33 -59.20
CA LEU A 6 20.82 -18.90 -59.17
C LEU A 6 19.77 -18.66 -60.26
N ILE A 7 18.81 -17.75 -60.04
CA ILE A 7 18.39 -16.71 -60.96
C ILE A 7 17.75 -15.55 -60.17
N ALA A 8 18.29 -14.39 -60.43
CA ALA A 8 17.78 -13.07 -60.04
C ALA A 8 16.81 -12.51 -61.09
N ALA A 9 15.88 -11.68 -60.68
CA ALA A 9 15.48 -10.46 -61.42
C ALA A 9 14.35 -9.70 -60.69
N THR A 10 14.67 -8.58 -60.19
CA THR A 10 14.15 -7.24 -60.51
C THR A 10 12.65 -6.98 -60.45
N GLY A 11 12.25 -6.05 -59.58
CA GLY A 11 11.52 -4.90 -60.08
C GLY A 11 10.19 -4.57 -59.45
N LEU A 12 10.13 -3.35 -58.86
CA LEU A 12 8.96 -2.46 -58.76
C LEU A 12 8.09 -2.55 -57.50
N LEU A 13 8.26 -1.51 -56.70
CA LEU A 13 7.21 -0.91 -55.87
C LEU A 13 6.01 -0.40 -56.73
N PRO A 14 4.78 -0.37 -56.21
CA PRO A 14 4.28 0.94 -55.78
C PRO A 14 3.45 0.91 -54.48
N GLN A 15 3.64 1.92 -53.66
CA GLN A 15 2.72 2.92 -53.11
C GLN A 15 1.30 2.52 -52.68
N THR A 16 1.00 2.89 -51.40
CA THR A 16 -0.26 3.46 -50.87
C THR A 16 -1.51 2.59 -50.81
N GLY A 17 -1.94 2.40 -49.57
CA GLY A 17 -3.26 1.89 -49.25
C GLY A 17 -3.59 2.09 -47.77
N GLY A 18 -3.90 3.35 -47.40
CA GLY A 18 -4.35 3.68 -46.04
C GLY A 18 -5.76 3.10 -45.79
N TRP A 19 -5.95 2.44 -44.66
CA TRP A 19 -7.27 2.08 -44.17
C TRP A 19 -7.83 3.22 -43.35
N VAL A 20 -8.82 3.91 -43.93
CA VAL A 20 -9.67 4.90 -43.29
C VAL A 20 -10.77 4.18 -42.54
N TYR A 21 -10.73 4.21 -41.20
CA TYR A 21 -11.90 3.84 -40.41
C TYR A 21 -12.82 5.04 -40.29
N ALA A 22 -13.98 4.95 -40.96
CA ALA A 22 -15.03 5.93 -40.90
C ALA A 22 -15.65 6.04 -39.49
N LYS A 23 -15.53 7.22 -38.89
CA LYS A 23 -16.28 7.63 -37.70
C LYS A 23 -17.76 7.80 -38.08
N ARG A 24 -18.66 7.04 -37.43
CA ARG A 24 -20.05 7.49 -37.25
C ARG A 24 -20.14 8.15 -35.88
N GLY A 25 -20.27 9.46 -35.87
CA GLY A 25 -20.47 10.27 -34.70
C GLY A 25 -21.88 10.19 -34.13
N ARG A 26 -21.97 10.25 -32.80
CA ARG A 26 -23.16 10.78 -32.09
C ARG A 26 -22.73 12.09 -31.43
N PRO A 27 -23.58 13.14 -31.46
CA PRO A 27 -23.25 14.45 -30.95
C PRO A 27 -23.48 14.58 -29.45
N GLY A 28 -22.62 15.36 -28.78
CA GLY A 28 -22.96 16.09 -27.57
C GLY A 28 -22.41 15.59 -26.25
N ILE A 29 -21.11 15.75 -26.02
CA ILE A 29 -20.56 15.99 -24.65
C ILE A 29 -19.47 17.06 -24.80
N PRO A 30 -19.55 18.20 -24.07
CA PRO A 30 -18.57 19.27 -24.19
C PRO A 30 -17.23 18.88 -23.56
N VAL A 31 -16.14 19.26 -24.23
CA VAL A 31 -14.71 19.00 -23.89
C VAL A 31 -14.23 19.82 -22.67
N THR A 32 -15.06 20.25 -21.78
CA THR A 32 -14.70 21.13 -20.65
C THR A 32 -14.54 20.41 -19.31
N ARG A 33 -14.37 19.08 -19.28
CA ARG A 33 -14.26 18.33 -18.00
C ARG A 33 -12.87 17.78 -17.67
N TRP A 34 -11.84 18.07 -18.47
CA TRP A 34 -10.47 17.59 -18.26
C TRP A 34 -9.51 18.60 -17.62
N LEU A 35 -9.95 19.82 -17.30
CA LEU A 35 -9.12 20.89 -16.75
C LEU A 35 -9.29 21.11 -15.24
N ARG A 36 -9.87 20.19 -14.48
CA ARG A 36 -10.02 20.32 -13.01
C ARG A 36 -8.94 19.63 -12.18
N TYR A 37 -7.89 19.11 -12.79
CA TYR A 37 -6.78 18.47 -12.07
C TYR A 37 -5.49 19.31 -11.97
N ILE A 38 -5.50 20.56 -12.43
CA ILE A 38 -4.32 21.44 -12.40
C ILE A 38 -4.47 22.61 -11.39
N GLU A 39 -5.36 22.53 -10.41
CA GLU A 39 -5.53 23.59 -9.41
C GLU A 39 -4.93 23.30 -8.02
N TRP A 40 -3.96 22.40 -7.91
CA TRP A 40 -3.27 22.19 -6.62
C TRP A 40 -2.41 23.40 -6.20
N GLY A 41 -1.94 24.20 -7.13
CA GLY A 41 -1.17 25.42 -6.84
C GLY A 41 -2.01 26.57 -6.26
N ARG A 42 -3.33 26.57 -6.45
CA ARG A 42 -4.23 27.62 -5.91
C ARG A 42 -4.80 27.29 -4.52
N TRP A 43 -4.78 26.03 -4.12
CA TRP A 43 -5.27 25.61 -2.81
C TRP A 43 -4.33 25.98 -1.65
N PHE A 44 -3.03 26.04 -1.91
CA PHE A 44 -2.05 26.53 -0.91
C PHE A 44 -2.09 28.04 -0.72
N GLY A 45 -2.62 28.80 -1.67
CA GLY A 45 -2.83 30.25 -1.54
C GLY A 45 -4.05 30.63 -0.69
N ALA A 46 -5.13 29.83 -0.74
CA ALA A 46 -6.38 30.14 -0.06
C ALA A 46 -6.35 29.87 1.46
N LEU A 47 -5.40 29.06 1.95
CA LEU A 47 -5.23 28.83 3.39
C LEU A 47 -4.45 29.93 4.12
N ARG A 48 -3.94 30.91 3.38
CA ARG A 48 -3.20 32.05 3.94
C ARG A 48 -4.11 33.19 4.43
N ASP A 49 -5.33 33.25 3.92
CA ASP A 49 -6.22 34.40 4.12
C ASP A 49 -7.34 34.17 5.17
N GLU A 50 -7.43 32.99 5.78
CA GLU A 50 -8.45 32.70 6.81
C GLU A 50 -7.93 32.65 8.25
N LEU A 51 -6.72 33.14 8.54
CA LEU A 51 -6.24 33.31 9.90
C LEU A 51 -5.91 34.78 10.17
N PRO A 52 -6.82 35.57 10.78
CA PRO A 52 -6.49 36.91 11.23
C PRO A 52 -5.67 36.85 12.53
N GLY A 53 -4.49 37.43 12.50
CA GLY A 53 -3.78 37.95 13.67
C GLY A 53 -2.69 37.08 14.27
N MET A 54 -1.48 37.11 13.69
CA MET A 54 -0.25 36.92 14.48
C MET A 54 0.78 37.99 14.10
N SER A 55 0.82 39.05 14.88
CA SER A 55 1.89 40.02 14.86
C SER A 55 3.15 39.41 15.50
N ARG A 56 4.29 39.76 14.92
CA ARG A 56 5.63 39.46 15.48
C ARG A 56 5.80 40.16 16.83
N SER A 57 6.15 39.44 17.85
CA SER A 57 7.18 39.61 18.89
C SER A 57 6.73 39.10 20.24
N ARG A 58 7.46 38.20 20.81
CA ARG A 58 8.02 38.18 22.17
C ARG A 58 8.24 36.76 22.64
N THR A 59 9.48 36.46 22.96
CA THR A 59 9.92 35.34 23.81
C THR A 59 9.05 35.27 25.06
N HIS A 60 8.36 34.13 25.25
CA HIS A 60 7.78 33.81 26.55
C HIS A 60 7.93 32.30 26.84
N ALA A 61 8.20 32.07 28.11
CA ALA A 61 8.50 30.82 28.78
C ALA A 61 7.54 29.66 28.45
N MET A 62 8.08 28.45 28.44
CA MET A 62 7.34 27.18 28.37
C MET A 62 6.27 27.14 29.47
N SER A 63 5.02 27.27 29.08
CA SER A 63 3.86 26.96 29.91
C SER A 63 3.44 25.54 29.53
N THR A 64 3.50 24.62 30.49
CA THR A 64 2.94 23.28 30.42
C THR A 64 1.45 23.36 30.13
N VAL A 65 1.06 23.01 28.91
CA VAL A 65 -0.36 22.84 28.54
C VAL A 65 -0.85 21.57 29.21
N SER A 66 -1.64 21.71 30.28
CA SER A 66 -2.36 20.61 30.88
C SER A 66 -3.39 20.03 29.88
N VAL A 67 -3.19 18.78 29.49
CA VAL A 67 -4.17 18.01 28.72
C VAL A 67 -5.42 17.81 29.58
N PRO A 68 -6.64 18.12 29.09
CA PRO A 68 -7.85 17.83 29.85
C PRO A 68 -7.94 16.36 30.16
N THR A 69 -7.98 15.98 31.43
CA THR A 69 -8.24 14.62 31.89
C THR A 69 -9.69 14.26 31.51
N ALA A 70 -9.84 13.33 30.57
CA ALA A 70 -11.12 12.73 30.26
C ALA A 70 -11.57 11.86 31.46
N GLU A 71 -12.85 11.92 31.82
CA GLU A 71 -13.45 11.08 32.85
C GLU A 71 -13.18 9.60 32.59
N PRO A 72 -12.87 8.80 33.63
CA PRO A 72 -12.63 7.37 33.47
C PRO A 72 -13.92 6.64 33.08
N LEU A 73 -13.87 5.93 31.93
CA LEU A 73 -14.95 5.06 31.48
C LEU A 73 -15.13 3.86 32.42
N PRO A 74 -16.35 3.29 32.55
CA PRO A 74 -16.59 2.13 33.39
C PRO A 74 -15.68 0.95 32.98
N ARG A 75 -15.01 0.37 33.98
CA ARG A 75 -14.10 -0.78 33.82
C ARG A 75 -14.90 -2.00 33.35
N VAL A 76 -14.74 -2.37 32.08
CA VAL A 76 -15.07 -3.72 31.61
C VAL A 76 -13.91 -4.63 31.99
N ASP A 77 -14.20 -5.81 32.48
CA ASP A 77 -13.19 -6.78 32.89
C ASP A 77 -12.41 -7.28 31.67
N PHE A 78 -11.21 -6.71 31.48
CA PHE A 78 -10.41 -6.87 30.26
C PHE A 78 -9.76 -8.25 30.11
N ALA A 79 -9.73 -9.07 31.15
CA ALA A 79 -9.06 -10.38 31.11
C ALA A 79 -9.82 -11.40 30.23
N SER A 80 -11.15 -11.41 30.30
CA SER A 80 -11.99 -12.27 29.43
C SER A 80 -12.24 -11.67 28.05
N ALA A 81 -12.10 -10.35 27.90
CA ALA A 81 -12.29 -9.62 26.64
C ALA A 81 -11.11 -9.71 25.67
N ASN A 82 -9.97 -10.29 26.06
CA ASN A 82 -8.74 -10.34 25.26
C ASN A 82 -8.35 -11.76 24.78
N ASP A 83 -9.21 -12.77 25.01
CA ASP A 83 -8.96 -14.11 24.47
C ASP A 83 -9.38 -14.15 22.99
N PRO A 84 -8.41 -14.31 22.06
CA PRO A 84 -8.71 -14.25 20.65
C PRO A 84 -9.53 -15.45 20.15
N ALA A 85 -9.47 -16.62 20.82
CA ALA A 85 -10.25 -17.79 20.45
C ALA A 85 -11.72 -17.62 20.85
N LEU A 86 -11.98 -17.09 22.04
CA LEU A 86 -13.35 -16.77 22.49
C LEU A 86 -13.99 -15.68 21.63
N LEU A 87 -13.23 -14.62 21.29
CA LEU A 87 -13.72 -13.57 20.41
C LEU A 87 -14.02 -14.10 19.00
N LEU A 88 -13.19 -14.97 18.46
CA LEU A 88 -13.44 -15.63 17.17
C LEU A 88 -14.73 -16.46 17.23
N ALA A 89 -14.92 -17.26 18.27
CA ALA A 89 -16.13 -18.07 18.46
C ALA A 89 -17.38 -17.19 18.54
N LEU A 90 -17.33 -16.10 19.33
CA LEU A 90 -18.40 -15.11 19.44
C LEU A 90 -18.75 -14.48 18.09
N GLN A 91 -17.75 -14.07 17.31
CA GLN A 91 -17.95 -13.47 16.00
C GLN A 91 -18.48 -14.45 14.96
N ARG A 92 -18.03 -15.72 14.99
CA ARG A 92 -18.56 -16.77 14.12
C ARG A 92 -20.02 -17.06 14.39
N GLU A 93 -20.39 -17.18 15.67
CA GLU A 93 -21.79 -17.41 16.06
C GLU A 93 -22.66 -16.24 15.60
N ALA A 94 -22.22 -15.03 15.87
CA ALA A 94 -22.93 -13.84 15.42
C ALA A 94 -23.02 -13.74 13.88
N PHE A 95 -22.00 -14.17 13.12
CA PHE A 95 -22.05 -14.21 11.66
C PHE A 95 -23.08 -15.23 11.16
N ARG A 96 -23.18 -16.43 11.77
CA ARG A 96 -24.17 -17.45 11.43
C ARG A 96 -25.61 -17.00 11.68
N GLN A 97 -25.83 -16.26 12.78
CA GLN A 97 -27.16 -15.80 13.16
C GLN A 97 -27.62 -14.55 12.39
N THR A 98 -26.69 -13.77 11.84
CA THR A 98 -27.00 -12.50 11.21
C THR A 98 -27.42 -12.73 9.75
N LYS A 99 -28.55 -12.15 9.34
CA LYS A 99 -28.86 -11.99 7.92
C LYS A 99 -27.74 -11.19 7.24
N VAL A 100 -27.55 -11.39 5.95
CA VAL A 100 -26.54 -10.63 5.16
C VAL A 100 -26.72 -9.14 5.45
N THR A 101 -25.63 -8.47 5.86
CA THR A 101 -25.61 -7.03 6.14
C THR A 101 -25.99 -6.25 4.88
N THR A 102 -26.95 -5.35 5.01
CA THR A 102 -27.44 -4.52 3.90
C THR A 102 -26.42 -3.46 3.49
N LEU A 103 -26.65 -2.82 2.35
CA LEU A 103 -25.86 -1.65 1.94
C LEU A 103 -25.90 -0.54 2.99
N ASP A 104 -27.11 -0.26 3.52
CA ASP A 104 -27.31 0.81 4.51
C ASP A 104 -26.57 0.53 5.82
N ASP A 105 -26.57 -0.72 6.30
CA ASP A 105 -25.79 -1.13 7.48
C ASP A 105 -24.29 -0.86 7.29
N ARG A 106 -23.75 -1.24 6.13
CA ARG A 106 -22.32 -1.06 5.81
C ARG A 106 -21.96 0.42 5.67
N LEU A 107 -22.82 1.21 5.01
CA LEU A 107 -22.63 2.66 4.89
C LEU A 107 -22.72 3.36 6.26
N ALA A 108 -23.62 2.91 7.14
CA ALA A 108 -23.75 3.45 8.50
C ALA A 108 -22.48 3.17 9.34
N ASP A 109 -21.92 1.97 9.25
CA ASP A 109 -20.68 1.60 9.94
C ASP A 109 -19.50 2.44 9.47
N LEU A 110 -19.32 2.58 8.15
CA LEU A 110 -18.27 3.41 7.54
C LEU A 110 -18.42 4.88 7.93
N GLU A 111 -19.65 5.40 7.98
CA GLU A 111 -19.88 6.79 8.38
C GLU A 111 -19.61 7.02 9.88
N LYS A 112 -20.01 6.05 10.73
CA LYS A 112 -19.70 6.07 12.17
C LYS A 112 -18.19 6.15 12.40
N LEU A 113 -17.42 5.28 11.74
CA LEU A 113 -15.96 5.25 11.79
C LEU A 113 -15.37 6.59 11.30
N ARG A 114 -15.82 7.09 10.14
CA ARG A 114 -15.35 8.36 9.57
C ARG A 114 -15.54 9.54 10.51
N ARG A 115 -16.73 9.66 11.13
CA ARG A 115 -17.01 10.74 12.10
C ARG A 115 -16.15 10.64 13.34
N ALA A 116 -15.94 9.42 13.83
CA ALA A 116 -15.11 9.19 15.01
C ALA A 116 -13.64 9.53 14.75
N ILE A 117 -13.08 9.13 13.60
CA ILE A 117 -11.70 9.49 13.20
C ILE A 117 -11.53 11.01 13.17
N LYS A 118 -12.45 11.74 12.52
CA LYS A 118 -12.38 13.21 12.48
C LYS A 118 -12.35 13.85 13.86
N ARG A 119 -13.20 13.38 14.78
CA ARG A 119 -13.26 13.92 16.16
C ARG A 119 -12.00 13.61 16.97
N ASN A 120 -11.33 12.50 16.67
CA ASN A 120 -10.15 12.05 17.44
C ASN A 120 -8.81 12.34 16.75
N ALA A 121 -8.78 13.09 15.65
CA ALA A 121 -7.57 13.32 14.85
C ALA A 121 -6.36 13.79 15.68
N GLN A 122 -6.58 14.70 16.63
CA GLN A 122 -5.53 15.22 17.51
C GLN A 122 -5.05 14.16 18.52
N ARG A 123 -5.98 13.40 19.10
CA ARG A 123 -5.65 12.33 20.04
C ARG A 123 -4.87 11.21 19.34
N ILE A 124 -5.25 10.85 18.11
CA ILE A 124 -4.51 9.88 17.28
C ILE A 124 -3.06 10.36 17.07
N ALA A 125 -2.87 11.63 16.67
CA ALA A 125 -1.53 12.16 16.47
C ALA A 125 -0.69 12.15 17.75
N ALA A 126 -1.30 12.46 18.89
CA ALA A 126 -0.62 12.48 20.19
C ALA A 126 -0.18 11.07 20.63
N VAL A 127 -1.05 10.07 20.56
CA VAL A 127 -0.70 8.70 21.00
C VAL A 127 0.38 8.08 20.11
N ILE A 128 0.35 8.34 18.80
CA ILE A 128 1.40 7.88 17.89
C ILE A 128 2.73 8.58 18.19
N SER A 129 2.72 9.90 18.43
CA SER A 129 3.93 10.62 18.81
C SER A 129 4.54 10.10 20.12
N ASN A 130 3.70 9.71 21.09
CA ASN A 130 4.17 9.09 22.34
C ASN A 130 4.88 7.75 22.10
N ASP A 131 4.36 6.91 21.20
CA ASP A 131 5.00 5.62 20.86
C ASP A 131 6.38 5.81 20.22
N PHE A 132 6.53 6.81 19.35
CA PHE A 132 7.80 7.12 18.69
C PHE A 132 8.78 7.93 19.57
N GLY A 133 8.30 8.54 20.66
CA GLY A 133 9.04 9.54 21.42
C GLY A 133 9.04 10.92 20.75
N ASN A 134 8.96 10.98 19.44
CA ASN A 134 8.62 12.15 18.62
C ASN A 134 8.23 11.70 17.22
N ARG A 135 7.01 11.96 16.82
CA ARG A 135 6.58 11.86 15.42
C ARG A 135 5.85 13.13 15.02
N SER A 136 6.17 13.64 13.81
CA SER A 136 5.52 14.82 13.28
C SER A 136 4.00 14.68 13.30
N ARG A 137 3.35 15.65 13.93
CA ARG A 137 1.89 15.75 13.92
C ARG A 137 1.36 15.91 12.50
N GLN A 138 2.07 16.68 11.65
CA GLN A 138 1.68 16.90 10.26
C GLN A 138 1.81 15.63 9.44
N GLU A 139 2.89 14.86 9.62
CA GLU A 139 3.04 13.55 8.99
C GLU A 139 1.92 12.59 9.40
N THR A 140 1.53 12.56 10.66
CA THR A 140 0.42 11.73 11.12
C THR A 140 -0.91 12.14 10.47
N LEU A 141 -1.20 13.44 10.40
CA LEU A 141 -2.41 13.92 9.73
C LEU A 141 -2.41 13.56 8.24
N LEU A 142 -1.27 13.73 7.57
CA LEU A 142 -1.09 13.49 6.13
C LEU A 142 -1.08 12.00 5.76
N ALA A 143 -0.36 11.18 6.52
CA ALA A 143 -0.09 9.80 6.15
C ALA A 143 -0.97 8.76 6.86
N GLU A 144 -1.60 9.11 7.99
CA GLU A 144 -2.44 8.15 8.71
C GLU A 144 -3.93 8.52 8.72
N ILE A 145 -4.26 9.80 8.86
CA ILE A 145 -5.66 10.21 9.02
C ILE A 145 -6.31 10.55 7.69
N TRP A 146 -5.67 11.41 6.91
CA TRP A 146 -6.22 11.87 5.64
C TRP A 146 -6.46 10.72 4.63
N PRO A 147 -5.52 9.77 4.40
CA PRO A 147 -5.74 8.66 3.47
C PRO A 147 -6.91 7.77 3.89
N VAL A 148 -7.04 7.45 5.18
CA VAL A 148 -8.17 6.66 5.70
C VAL A 148 -9.51 7.38 5.46
N LEU A 149 -9.58 8.69 5.69
CA LEU A 149 -10.80 9.46 5.45
C LEU A 149 -11.16 9.52 3.96
N VAL A 150 -10.15 9.56 3.08
CA VAL A 150 -10.34 9.51 1.61
C VAL A 150 -10.84 8.14 1.21
N ALA A 151 -10.21 7.05 1.68
CA ALA A 151 -10.60 5.68 1.39
C ALA A 151 -12.04 5.36 1.86
N ILE A 152 -12.43 5.80 3.07
CA ILE A 152 -13.83 5.65 3.53
C ILE A 152 -14.80 6.37 2.60
N ARG A 153 -14.47 7.58 2.15
CA ARG A 153 -15.31 8.35 1.24
C ARG A 153 -15.43 7.67 -0.12
N HIS A 154 -14.30 7.19 -0.67
CA HIS A 154 -14.24 6.45 -1.91
C HIS A 154 -15.09 5.18 -1.83
N THR A 155 -14.88 4.36 -0.81
CA THR A 155 -15.64 3.13 -0.56
C THR A 155 -17.14 3.41 -0.46
N LYS A 156 -17.57 4.39 0.33
CA LYS A 156 -18.99 4.77 0.45
C LYS A 156 -19.62 5.16 -0.88
N LYS A 157 -18.88 5.84 -1.74
CA LYS A 157 -19.33 6.27 -3.07
C LYS A 157 -19.56 5.09 -4.02
N HIS A 158 -18.73 4.07 -3.94
CA HIS A 158 -18.70 2.98 -4.91
C HIS A 158 -19.32 1.67 -4.41
N LEU A 159 -19.55 1.52 -3.09
CA LEU A 159 -19.99 0.28 -2.46
C LEU A 159 -21.27 -0.30 -3.07
N ALA A 160 -22.24 0.55 -3.39
CA ALA A 160 -23.49 0.11 -4.02
C ALA A 160 -23.25 -0.58 -5.37
N GLU A 161 -22.27 -0.12 -6.14
CA GLU A 161 -21.88 -0.74 -7.42
C GLU A 161 -21.11 -2.04 -7.20
N TRP A 162 -20.17 -2.06 -6.26
CA TRP A 162 -19.38 -3.24 -5.94
C TRP A 162 -20.21 -4.42 -5.43
N MET A 163 -21.30 -4.14 -4.71
CA MET A 163 -22.22 -5.15 -4.19
C MET A 163 -23.15 -5.73 -5.26
N LYS A 164 -23.28 -5.11 -6.44
CA LYS A 164 -24.14 -5.63 -7.51
C LYS A 164 -23.59 -6.93 -8.09
N PRO A 165 -24.46 -7.91 -8.39
CA PRO A 165 -24.05 -9.09 -9.14
C PRO A 165 -23.44 -8.71 -10.49
N LYS A 166 -22.18 -9.09 -10.73
CA LYS A 166 -21.46 -8.81 -11.97
C LYS A 166 -21.86 -9.82 -13.04
N LYS A 167 -22.59 -9.39 -14.05
CA LYS A 167 -22.98 -10.24 -15.19
C LYS A 167 -21.74 -10.75 -15.93
N VAL A 168 -21.76 -12.02 -16.28
CA VAL A 168 -20.72 -12.69 -17.07
C VAL A 168 -21.35 -13.20 -18.37
N PRO A 169 -20.71 -13.02 -19.53
CA PRO A 169 -21.21 -13.56 -20.77
C PRO A 169 -21.22 -15.10 -20.72
N VAL A 170 -22.25 -15.70 -21.29
CA VAL A 170 -22.33 -17.16 -21.46
C VAL A 170 -22.04 -17.52 -22.91
N ALA A 171 -21.34 -18.63 -23.12
CA ALA A 171 -21.04 -19.15 -24.43
C ALA A 171 -22.33 -19.48 -25.22
N PHE A 172 -22.24 -19.51 -26.54
CA PHE A 172 -23.36 -19.73 -27.43
C PHE A 172 -24.13 -21.02 -27.09
N GLU A 173 -23.39 -22.05 -26.72
CA GLU A 173 -23.88 -23.42 -26.38
C GLU A 173 -24.74 -23.41 -25.10
N LEU A 174 -24.54 -22.41 -24.26
CA LEU A 174 -25.27 -22.21 -23.02
C LEU A 174 -26.33 -21.10 -23.13
N ARG A 175 -26.66 -20.65 -24.36
CA ARG A 175 -27.71 -19.65 -24.59
C ARG A 175 -29.03 -20.09 -23.99
N GLY A 176 -29.74 -19.10 -23.40
CA GLY A 176 -30.92 -19.34 -22.57
C GLY A 176 -30.62 -19.39 -21.09
N GLY A 177 -29.34 -19.57 -20.70
CA GLY A 177 -28.85 -19.39 -19.34
C GLY A 177 -28.35 -17.96 -19.08
N ARG A 178 -28.15 -17.64 -17.81
CA ARG A 178 -27.55 -16.38 -17.33
C ARG A 178 -26.46 -16.73 -16.33
N ALA A 179 -25.33 -16.01 -16.39
CA ALA A 179 -24.26 -16.16 -15.42
C ALA A 179 -23.93 -14.81 -14.76
N HIS A 180 -23.60 -14.86 -13.49
CA HIS A 180 -23.13 -13.70 -12.76
C HIS A 180 -22.19 -14.12 -11.62
N ILE A 181 -21.37 -13.19 -11.18
CA ILE A 181 -20.53 -13.32 -9.97
C ILE A 181 -21.26 -12.54 -8.85
N LEU A 182 -21.47 -13.22 -7.72
CA LEU A 182 -22.02 -12.64 -6.51
C LEU A 182 -20.91 -12.50 -5.47
N HIS A 183 -20.69 -11.28 -4.98
CA HIS A 183 -19.76 -11.03 -3.87
C HIS A 183 -20.46 -11.30 -2.54
N GLN A 184 -19.88 -12.16 -1.72
CA GLN A 184 -20.38 -12.50 -0.38
C GLN A 184 -19.26 -12.26 0.63
N PRO A 185 -19.56 -11.76 1.87
CA PRO A 185 -18.56 -11.69 2.92
C PRO A 185 -17.95 -13.06 3.16
N VAL A 186 -16.64 -13.13 3.41
CA VAL A 186 -15.96 -14.40 3.70
C VAL A 186 -16.33 -14.94 5.08
N GLY A 187 -16.55 -14.06 6.07
CA GLY A 187 -16.91 -14.48 7.44
C GLY A 187 -16.24 -13.64 8.52
N VAL A 188 -15.32 -14.21 9.28
CA VAL A 188 -14.50 -13.52 10.28
C VAL A 188 -13.08 -13.33 9.76
N VAL A 189 -12.66 -12.09 9.69
CA VAL A 189 -11.34 -11.67 9.18
C VAL A 189 -10.43 -11.34 10.35
N GLY A 190 -9.23 -11.94 10.37
CA GLY A 190 -8.13 -11.52 11.22
C GLY A 190 -7.31 -10.44 10.54
N ILE A 191 -6.96 -9.37 11.24
CA ILE A 191 -6.07 -8.31 10.77
C ILE A 191 -4.92 -8.16 11.75
N MET A 192 -3.66 -8.33 11.29
CA MET A 192 -2.46 -8.06 12.08
C MET A 192 -1.75 -6.85 11.46
N SER A 193 -1.68 -5.75 12.23
CA SER A 193 -1.13 -4.48 11.74
C SER A 193 0.23 -4.16 12.36
N PRO A 194 1.12 -3.45 11.62
CA PRO A 194 2.47 -3.11 12.04
C PRO A 194 2.52 -1.82 12.88
N TRP A 195 3.72 -1.45 13.26
CA TRP A 195 4.02 -0.30 14.12
C TRP A 195 4.31 1.01 13.38
N ASN A 196 4.70 0.96 12.09
CA ASN A 196 5.25 2.14 11.39
C ASN A 196 4.17 3.17 10.98
N TYR A 197 2.98 2.73 10.64
CA TYR A 197 1.76 3.53 10.48
C TYR A 197 0.63 2.83 11.23
N PRO A 198 0.68 2.85 12.58
CA PRO A 198 -0.10 1.94 13.41
C PRO A 198 -1.61 2.18 13.33
N PHE A 199 -2.03 3.39 13.02
CA PHE A 199 -3.45 3.70 12.82
C PHE A 199 -3.91 3.40 11.39
N GLN A 200 -3.21 3.91 10.39
CA GLN A 200 -3.61 3.76 8.98
C GLN A 200 -3.61 2.29 8.55
N LEU A 201 -2.54 1.54 8.86
CA LEU A 201 -2.41 0.14 8.47
C LEU A 201 -3.29 -0.83 9.28
N ALA A 202 -3.89 -0.38 10.39
CA ALA A 202 -4.95 -1.09 11.09
C ALA A 202 -6.33 -0.79 10.48
N ILE A 203 -6.60 0.48 10.16
CA ILE A 203 -7.94 0.94 9.78
C ILE A 203 -8.22 0.75 8.28
N MET A 204 -7.23 0.84 7.39
CA MET A 204 -7.45 0.64 5.95
C MET A 204 -8.00 -0.76 5.60
N PRO A 205 -7.38 -1.87 6.04
CA PRO A 205 -7.96 -3.20 5.80
C PRO A 205 -9.28 -3.40 6.55
N LEU A 206 -9.46 -2.80 7.74
CA LEU A 206 -10.73 -2.82 8.47
C LEU A 206 -11.86 -2.15 7.69
N VAL A 207 -11.60 -1.02 7.02
CA VAL A 207 -12.58 -0.34 6.14
C VAL A 207 -13.01 -1.26 5.00
N ALA A 208 -12.07 -1.94 4.34
CA ALA A 208 -12.37 -2.86 3.25
C ALA A 208 -13.16 -4.10 3.73
N ALA A 209 -12.78 -4.67 4.88
CA ALA A 209 -13.47 -5.81 5.48
C ALA A 209 -14.89 -5.46 5.96
N LEU A 210 -15.12 -4.26 6.54
CA LEU A 210 -16.46 -3.76 6.87
C LEU A 210 -17.30 -3.53 5.62
N ALA A 211 -16.72 -2.96 4.56
CA ALA A 211 -17.40 -2.75 3.29
C ALA A 211 -17.84 -4.07 2.66
N ALA A 212 -17.03 -5.12 2.76
CA ALA A 212 -17.38 -6.46 2.31
C ALA A 212 -18.42 -7.16 3.21
N GLY A 213 -18.67 -6.64 4.43
CA GLY A 213 -19.70 -7.14 5.34
C GLY A 213 -19.20 -8.19 6.33
N ASN A 214 -17.91 -8.27 6.57
CA ASN A 214 -17.28 -9.21 7.48
C ASN A 214 -17.33 -8.76 8.95
N ARG A 215 -16.97 -9.70 9.84
CA ARG A 215 -16.61 -9.46 11.23
C ARG A 215 -15.09 -9.46 11.35
N ILE A 216 -14.54 -8.73 12.32
CA ILE A 216 -13.13 -8.41 12.32
C ILE A 216 -12.53 -8.58 13.72
N LEU A 217 -11.44 -9.34 13.79
CA LEU A 217 -10.50 -9.28 14.90
C LEU A 217 -9.25 -8.55 14.46
N LEU A 218 -8.86 -7.50 15.19
CA LEU A 218 -7.67 -6.70 14.97
C LEU A 218 -6.61 -7.00 16.02
N LYS A 219 -5.40 -7.36 15.62
CA LYS A 219 -4.21 -7.44 16.49
C LYS A 219 -3.21 -6.37 16.07
N PRO A 220 -3.19 -5.19 16.72
CA PRO A 220 -2.21 -4.16 16.46
C PRO A 220 -0.84 -4.53 17.04
N SER A 221 0.21 -3.79 16.64
CA SER A 221 1.58 -4.05 17.07
C SER A 221 1.82 -3.72 18.54
N GLU A 222 2.55 -4.59 19.22
CA GLU A 222 3.06 -4.37 20.58
C GLU A 222 4.14 -3.28 20.67
N LEU A 223 4.77 -2.92 19.55
CA LEU A 223 5.78 -1.85 19.51
C LEU A 223 5.18 -0.44 19.60
N THR A 224 3.86 -0.33 19.45
CA THR A 224 3.11 0.93 19.59
C THR A 224 2.00 0.80 20.63
N PRO A 225 2.35 0.60 21.91
CA PRO A 225 1.38 0.27 22.96
C PRO A 225 0.34 1.35 23.20
N HIS A 226 0.70 2.64 23.14
CA HIS A 226 -0.26 3.74 23.30
C HIS A 226 -1.29 3.78 22.17
N THR A 227 -0.84 3.59 20.93
CA THR A 227 -1.76 3.53 19.78
C THR A 227 -2.61 2.28 19.81
N SER A 228 -2.04 1.13 20.22
CA SER A 228 -2.77 -0.14 20.30
C SER A 228 -3.86 -0.10 21.36
N GLN A 229 -3.57 0.47 22.53
CA GLN A 229 -4.56 0.71 23.57
C GLN A 229 -5.66 1.68 23.10
N PHE A 230 -5.25 2.77 22.43
CA PHE A 230 -6.20 3.71 21.83
C PHE A 230 -7.12 3.02 20.82
N LEU A 231 -6.59 2.16 19.94
CA LEU A 231 -7.38 1.42 18.95
C LEU A 231 -8.41 0.50 19.62
N ALA A 232 -8.03 -0.20 20.69
CA ALA A 232 -8.94 -1.07 21.44
C ALA A 232 -10.11 -0.27 22.04
N GLU A 233 -9.82 0.85 22.71
CA GLU A 233 -10.86 1.73 23.27
C GLU A 233 -11.72 2.37 22.16
N PHE A 234 -11.08 2.90 21.12
CA PHE A 234 -11.73 3.59 20.02
C PHE A 234 -12.71 2.69 19.25
N LEU A 235 -12.26 1.49 18.88
CA LEU A 235 -13.10 0.55 18.15
C LEU A 235 -14.17 -0.07 19.05
N GLY A 236 -13.86 -0.33 20.33
CA GLY A 236 -14.82 -0.84 21.32
C GLY A 236 -15.97 0.13 21.63
N GLN A 237 -15.73 1.46 21.50
CA GLN A 237 -16.80 2.47 21.59
C GLN A 237 -17.70 2.51 20.35
N LEU A 238 -17.18 2.09 19.20
CA LEU A 238 -17.89 2.15 17.92
C LEU A 238 -18.65 0.87 17.59
N PHE A 239 -18.10 -0.28 17.95
CA PHE A 239 -18.62 -1.57 17.52
C PHE A 239 -18.71 -2.54 18.71
N ALA A 240 -19.76 -3.36 18.70
CA ALA A 240 -19.84 -4.48 19.63
C ALA A 240 -18.75 -5.53 19.32
N PRO A 241 -18.25 -6.26 20.35
CA PRO A 241 -17.12 -7.19 20.17
C PRO A 241 -17.45 -8.36 19.22
N ASN A 242 -18.72 -8.70 19.06
CA ASN A 242 -19.17 -9.67 18.08
C ASN A 242 -19.13 -9.15 16.62
N LYS A 243 -18.75 -7.89 16.38
CA LYS A 243 -18.58 -7.27 15.05
C LYS A 243 -17.15 -6.84 14.78
N VAL A 244 -16.56 -6.06 15.68
CA VAL A 244 -15.15 -5.66 15.64
C VAL A 244 -14.58 -5.73 17.04
N ALA A 245 -13.49 -6.46 17.21
CA ALA A 245 -12.78 -6.53 18.48
C ALA A 245 -11.27 -6.38 18.25
N THR A 246 -10.58 -5.86 19.27
CA THR A 246 -9.13 -5.69 19.25
C THR A 246 -8.48 -6.60 20.29
N VAL A 247 -7.46 -7.34 19.87
CA VAL A 247 -6.68 -8.23 20.73
C VAL A 247 -5.32 -7.61 20.98
N LEU A 248 -4.99 -7.30 22.21
CA LEU A 248 -3.70 -6.75 22.63
C LEU A 248 -2.77 -7.85 23.12
N GLY A 249 -1.47 -7.69 22.92
CA GLY A 249 -0.45 -8.62 23.42
C GLY A 249 0.80 -8.66 22.57
N GLY A 250 1.80 -9.34 23.08
CA GLY A 250 3.13 -9.49 22.50
C GLY A 250 3.20 -10.50 21.34
N PRO A 251 4.43 -10.89 20.96
CA PRO A 251 4.66 -11.84 19.86
C PRO A 251 4.00 -13.20 20.06
N GLU A 252 3.88 -13.67 21.30
CA GLU A 252 3.21 -14.92 21.67
C GLU A 252 1.71 -14.89 21.35
N VAL A 253 1.04 -13.75 21.64
CA VAL A 253 -0.37 -13.53 21.28
C VAL A 253 -0.50 -13.43 19.76
N GLY A 254 0.46 -12.76 19.08
CA GLY A 254 0.51 -12.70 17.62
C GLY A 254 0.63 -14.07 16.97
N SER A 255 1.48 -14.95 17.52
CA SER A 255 1.63 -16.33 17.06
C SER A 255 0.37 -17.16 17.26
N ALA A 256 -0.27 -17.06 18.45
CA ALA A 256 -1.54 -17.71 18.73
C ALA A 256 -2.66 -17.20 17.81
N PHE A 257 -2.72 -15.88 17.59
CA PHE A 257 -3.67 -15.24 16.68
C PHE A 257 -3.55 -15.76 15.24
N ALA A 258 -2.33 -15.88 14.72
CA ALA A 258 -2.09 -16.37 13.36
C ALA A 258 -2.52 -17.83 13.15
N ARG A 259 -2.58 -18.64 14.21
CA ARG A 259 -3.07 -20.04 14.18
C ARG A 259 -4.59 -20.17 14.31
N LEU A 260 -5.30 -19.08 14.53
CA LEU A 260 -6.76 -19.18 14.59
C LEU A 260 -7.34 -19.46 13.21
N PRO A 261 -8.41 -20.27 13.13
CA PRO A 261 -9.03 -20.63 11.86
C PRO A 261 -9.91 -19.51 11.31
N PHE A 262 -9.31 -18.37 10.94
CA PHE A 262 -10.02 -17.27 10.28
C PHE A 262 -10.53 -17.68 8.90
N ASP A 263 -11.54 -16.97 8.40
CA ASP A 263 -11.99 -17.11 7.01
C ASP A 263 -11.10 -16.33 6.03
N HIS A 264 -10.32 -15.37 6.54
CA HIS A 264 -9.22 -14.68 5.86
C HIS A 264 -8.30 -14.04 6.90
N LEU A 265 -6.99 -14.07 6.68
CA LEU A 265 -6.00 -13.41 7.54
C LEU A 265 -5.23 -12.36 6.73
N PHE A 266 -5.30 -11.11 7.13
CA PHE A 266 -4.56 -9.99 6.56
C PHE A 266 -3.39 -9.64 7.48
N PHE A 267 -2.19 -9.62 6.96
CA PHE A 267 -0.97 -9.31 7.70
C PHE A 267 -0.16 -8.24 6.98
N THR A 268 0.27 -7.23 7.72
CA THR A 268 1.28 -6.25 7.27
C THR A 268 2.48 -6.29 8.21
N GLY A 269 3.69 -6.46 7.66
CA GLY A 269 4.91 -6.51 8.45
C GLY A 269 6.15 -6.95 7.64
N SER A 270 7.16 -7.47 8.33
CA SER A 270 8.38 -7.94 7.64
C SER A 270 8.16 -9.26 6.89
N THR A 271 8.95 -9.47 5.82
CA THR A 271 8.91 -10.72 5.03
C THR A 271 9.19 -11.96 5.89
N ALA A 272 10.08 -11.85 6.88
CA ALA A 272 10.40 -12.96 7.78
C ALA A 272 9.19 -13.36 8.63
N VAL A 273 8.48 -12.40 9.22
CA VAL A 273 7.27 -12.66 10.01
C VAL A 273 6.11 -13.08 9.12
N GLY A 274 5.97 -12.51 7.92
CA GLY A 274 4.94 -12.92 6.95
C GLY A 274 5.00 -14.39 6.58
N ARG A 275 6.21 -14.96 6.45
CA ARG A 275 6.40 -16.40 6.24
C ARG A 275 5.86 -17.23 7.41
N LEU A 276 6.13 -16.81 8.65
CA LEU A 276 5.63 -17.50 9.85
C LEU A 276 4.11 -17.42 9.95
N VAL A 277 3.53 -16.27 9.64
CA VAL A 277 2.06 -16.06 9.59
C VAL A 277 1.42 -16.98 8.54
N MET A 278 2.00 -17.05 7.34
CA MET A 278 1.52 -17.92 6.28
C MET A 278 1.60 -19.40 6.66
N GLN A 279 2.70 -19.84 7.30
CA GLN A 279 2.85 -21.20 7.81
C GLN A 279 1.78 -21.54 8.85
N ALA A 280 1.53 -20.63 9.81
CA ALA A 280 0.50 -20.81 10.84
C ALA A 280 -0.91 -20.87 10.22
N ALA A 281 -1.24 -19.98 9.29
CA ALA A 281 -2.52 -19.95 8.60
C ALA A 281 -2.79 -21.22 7.77
N ALA A 282 -1.74 -21.84 7.22
CA ALA A 282 -1.84 -23.06 6.43
C ALA A 282 -2.38 -24.27 7.21
N GLU A 283 -2.19 -24.31 8.55
CA GLU A 283 -2.74 -25.36 9.42
C GLU A 283 -4.27 -25.45 9.33
N ASN A 284 -4.95 -24.32 9.02
CA ASN A 284 -6.41 -24.24 8.90
C ASN A 284 -6.88 -23.96 7.47
N LEU A 285 -6.01 -23.99 6.47
CA LEU A 285 -6.30 -23.58 5.09
C LEU A 285 -6.84 -22.13 5.01
N THR A 286 -6.46 -21.29 5.96
CA THR A 286 -6.87 -19.89 6.00
C THR A 286 -6.21 -19.11 4.87
N PRO A 287 -6.96 -18.50 3.94
CA PRO A 287 -6.40 -17.63 2.91
C PRO A 287 -5.70 -16.41 3.55
N VAL A 288 -4.55 -16.02 3.00
CA VAL A 288 -3.79 -14.88 3.52
C VAL A 288 -3.62 -13.79 2.47
N THR A 289 -3.64 -12.53 2.93
CA THR A 289 -3.07 -11.37 2.22
C THR A 289 -1.89 -10.88 3.03
N LEU A 290 -0.73 -10.78 2.37
CA LEU A 290 0.53 -10.40 2.99
C LEU A 290 1.04 -9.11 2.37
N GLU A 291 1.09 -8.04 3.15
CA GLU A 291 1.67 -6.75 2.79
C GLU A 291 3.03 -6.65 3.48
N LEU A 292 4.08 -6.87 2.71
CA LEU A 292 5.44 -6.99 3.23
C LEU A 292 6.29 -5.81 2.74
N GLY A 293 7.56 -5.80 3.10
CA GLY A 293 8.50 -4.77 2.68
C GLY A 293 9.29 -5.16 1.43
N GLY A 294 10.44 -4.55 1.32
CA GLY A 294 11.39 -4.81 0.25
C GLY A 294 12.31 -3.63 0.01
N LYS A 295 13.30 -3.81 -0.86
CA LYS A 295 14.24 -2.75 -1.23
C LYS A 295 13.70 -1.98 -2.44
N THR A 296 12.99 -0.90 -2.18
CA THR A 296 12.36 -0.05 -3.20
C THR A 296 13.40 0.75 -3.98
N PRO A 297 13.62 0.47 -5.29
CA PRO A 297 14.53 1.23 -6.15
C PRO A 297 13.95 2.57 -6.56
N CYS A 298 14.83 3.59 -6.67
CA CYS A 298 14.60 4.80 -7.45
C CYS A 298 15.54 4.78 -8.65
N ILE A 299 15.01 4.72 -9.86
CA ILE A 299 15.79 4.72 -11.09
C ILE A 299 15.64 6.09 -11.76
N LEU A 300 16.76 6.82 -11.92
CA LEU A 300 16.82 8.11 -12.58
C LEU A 300 17.42 7.91 -13.98
N ALA A 301 16.67 8.19 -15.02
CA ALA A 301 17.16 8.17 -16.39
C ALA A 301 18.10 9.37 -16.69
N GLU A 302 18.79 9.35 -17.83
CA GLU A 302 19.68 10.45 -18.24
C GLU A 302 18.93 11.78 -18.38
N ASP A 303 17.69 11.74 -18.85
CA ASP A 303 16.82 12.90 -19.06
C ASP A 303 16.03 13.31 -17.80
N ALA A 304 16.30 12.67 -16.65
CA ALA A 304 15.61 12.98 -15.40
C ALA A 304 15.85 14.42 -14.95
N MET A 305 14.80 15.09 -14.52
CA MET A 305 14.87 16.40 -13.88
C MET A 305 15.40 16.26 -12.45
N LEU A 306 16.73 16.23 -12.27
CA LEU A 306 17.38 15.87 -10.99
C LEU A 306 16.89 16.70 -9.80
N ALA A 307 16.63 18.00 -9.97
CA ALA A 307 16.17 18.85 -8.88
C ALA A 307 14.78 18.43 -8.35
N LYS A 308 13.88 17.99 -9.25
CA LYS A 308 12.56 17.47 -8.88
C LYS A 308 12.68 16.06 -8.28
N ALA A 309 13.51 15.22 -8.88
CA ALA A 309 13.79 13.88 -8.36
C ALA A 309 14.37 13.96 -6.94
N ALA A 310 15.33 14.84 -6.68
CA ALA A 310 15.90 15.04 -5.35
C ALA A 310 14.85 15.50 -4.33
N GLU A 311 13.95 16.41 -4.72
CA GLU A 311 12.87 16.88 -3.86
C GLU A 311 11.91 15.74 -3.48
N SER A 312 11.44 14.99 -4.48
CA SER A 312 10.54 13.86 -4.27
C SER A 312 11.19 12.73 -3.46
N ILE A 313 12.45 12.38 -3.77
CA ILE A 313 13.18 11.31 -3.08
C ILE A 313 13.48 11.69 -1.62
N VAL A 314 13.90 12.93 -1.35
CA VAL A 314 14.11 13.41 0.02
C VAL A 314 12.80 13.39 0.80
N SER A 315 11.72 13.91 0.22
CA SER A 315 10.39 13.87 0.85
C SER A 315 9.95 12.43 1.16
N GLY A 316 10.01 11.53 0.17
CA GLY A 316 9.58 10.13 0.33
C GLY A 316 10.49 9.31 1.25
N LYS A 317 11.81 9.63 1.27
CA LYS A 317 12.77 8.95 2.15
C LYS A 317 12.67 9.42 3.60
N LEU A 318 12.42 10.69 3.84
CA LEU A 318 12.44 11.25 5.20
C LEU A 318 11.06 11.27 5.87
N LEU A 319 9.99 11.03 5.14
CA LEU A 319 8.67 10.78 5.73
C LEU A 319 8.77 9.64 6.75
N ASN A 320 8.35 9.86 7.99
CA ASN A 320 8.49 8.92 9.09
C ASN A 320 9.94 8.42 9.31
N ALA A 321 10.93 9.29 9.03
CA ALA A 321 12.37 8.95 9.06
C ALA A 321 12.73 7.69 8.23
N GLY A 322 12.03 7.45 7.11
CA GLY A 322 12.26 6.30 6.23
C GLY A 322 11.68 4.98 6.74
N GLN A 323 10.93 4.99 7.84
CA GLN A 323 10.27 3.82 8.41
C GLN A 323 8.96 3.51 7.67
N THR A 324 9.07 3.32 6.35
CA THR A 324 7.97 3.19 5.40
C THR A 324 8.28 2.09 4.38
N CYS A 325 7.38 1.13 4.21
CA CYS A 325 7.57 -0.05 3.34
C CYS A 325 7.80 0.31 1.86
N ILE A 326 7.38 1.49 1.44
CA ILE A 326 7.60 2.03 0.10
C ILE A 326 8.55 3.24 0.09
N ALA A 327 9.28 3.52 1.18
CA ALA A 327 10.30 4.56 1.15
C ALA A 327 11.39 4.22 0.11
N PRO A 328 11.93 5.20 -0.63
CA PRO A 328 13.13 4.99 -1.42
C PRO A 328 14.20 4.27 -0.60
N ASP A 329 14.61 3.07 -1.03
CA ASP A 329 15.58 2.27 -0.28
C ASP A 329 16.98 2.34 -0.87
N TYR A 330 17.10 2.61 -2.17
CA TYR A 330 18.33 2.96 -2.87
C TYR A 330 18.03 3.72 -4.17
N VAL A 331 19.05 4.42 -4.69
CA VAL A 331 18.96 5.16 -5.95
C VAL A 331 19.95 4.57 -6.95
N LEU A 332 19.49 4.41 -8.19
CA LEU A 332 20.30 4.10 -9.38
C LEU A 332 20.25 5.30 -10.33
N LEU A 333 21.42 5.83 -10.74
CA LEU A 333 21.48 6.98 -11.64
C LEU A 333 22.70 6.95 -12.55
N PRO A 334 22.71 7.71 -13.68
CA PRO A 334 23.88 7.81 -14.55
C PRO A 334 25.10 8.33 -13.79
N GLN A 335 26.26 7.68 -13.98
CA GLN A 335 27.52 8.00 -13.30
C GLN A 335 27.90 9.48 -13.42
N ALA A 336 27.75 10.06 -14.62
CA ALA A 336 28.07 11.45 -14.87
C ALA A 336 27.25 12.47 -14.07
N ARG A 337 26.10 12.05 -13.50
CA ARG A 337 25.17 12.92 -12.77
C ARG A 337 25.19 12.70 -11.25
N CYS A 338 26.05 11.80 -10.75
CA CYS A 338 26.07 11.38 -9.35
C CYS A 338 26.38 12.55 -8.40
N GLU A 339 27.47 13.28 -8.61
CA GLU A 339 27.86 14.38 -7.71
C GLU A 339 26.87 15.56 -7.76
N GLU A 340 26.31 15.89 -8.94
CA GLU A 340 25.24 16.88 -9.06
C GLU A 340 24.05 16.48 -8.20
N PHE A 341 23.63 15.20 -8.27
CA PHE A 341 22.48 14.71 -7.54
C PHE A 341 22.71 14.70 -6.01
N ILE A 342 23.91 14.31 -5.55
CA ILE A 342 24.31 14.39 -4.13
C ILE A 342 24.21 15.83 -3.61
N GLY A 343 24.67 16.80 -4.38
CA GLY A 343 24.57 18.22 -4.04
C GLY A 343 23.10 18.68 -3.92
N LEU A 344 22.24 18.22 -4.82
CA LEU A 344 20.80 18.54 -4.80
C LEU A 344 20.08 17.89 -3.61
N LEU A 345 20.40 16.63 -3.28
CA LEU A 345 19.85 15.96 -2.09
C LEU A 345 20.24 16.72 -0.82
N SER A 346 21.52 17.09 -0.67
CA SER A 346 22.02 17.83 0.49
C SER A 346 21.31 19.19 0.65
N LYS A 347 21.11 19.91 -0.46
CA LYS A 347 20.37 21.17 -0.50
C LYS A 347 18.92 20.99 -0.07
N LYS A 348 18.25 19.91 -0.52
CA LYS A 348 16.84 19.63 -0.17
C LYS A 348 16.68 19.20 1.28
N VAL A 349 17.58 18.36 1.81
CA VAL A 349 17.57 18.01 3.24
C VAL A 349 17.71 19.26 4.11
N LYS A 350 18.67 20.15 3.80
CA LYS A 350 18.83 21.42 4.51
C LYS A 350 17.59 22.32 4.45
N ALA A 351 16.89 22.34 3.31
CA ALA A 351 15.69 23.14 3.14
C ALA A 351 14.49 22.59 3.92
N PHE A 352 14.32 21.26 3.96
CA PHE A 352 13.18 20.61 4.61
C PHE A 352 13.38 20.47 6.12
N TYR A 353 14.61 20.15 6.53
CA TYR A 353 14.98 19.90 7.92
C TYR A 353 16.24 20.70 8.29
N PRO A 354 16.13 22.03 8.52
CA PRO A 354 17.27 22.88 8.88
C PRO A 354 17.91 22.49 10.22
N SER A 355 17.17 21.84 11.10
CA SER A 355 17.61 21.20 12.33
C SER A 355 16.97 19.82 12.47
N LEU A 356 17.51 18.94 13.30
CA LEU A 356 17.05 17.57 13.48
C LEU A 356 16.65 17.28 14.93
N LYS A 357 17.51 17.62 15.90
CA LYS A 357 17.40 17.19 17.30
C LYS A 357 16.07 17.65 17.93
N SER A 358 15.82 18.93 17.95
CA SER A 358 14.62 19.53 18.53
C SER A 358 13.52 19.80 17.52
N ASN A 359 13.70 19.38 16.27
CA ASN A 359 12.70 19.61 15.22
C ASN A 359 11.49 18.68 15.43
N PRO A 360 10.29 19.23 15.66
CA PRO A 360 9.08 18.43 15.88
C PRO A 360 8.62 17.71 14.61
N ASP A 361 9.04 18.17 13.42
CA ASP A 361 8.69 17.57 12.14
C ASP A 361 9.68 16.49 11.68
N TYR A 362 10.80 16.29 12.41
CA TYR A 362 11.73 15.20 12.12
C TYR A 362 11.50 14.02 13.07
N THR A 363 10.93 12.95 12.53
CA THR A 363 10.48 11.78 13.30
C THR A 363 11.65 10.96 13.87
N ALA A 364 11.51 10.45 15.09
CA ALA A 364 12.49 9.54 15.72
C ALA A 364 12.33 8.09 15.22
N ILE A 365 13.38 7.28 15.38
CA ILE A 365 13.30 5.84 15.19
C ILE A 365 12.47 5.23 16.33
N ILE A 366 11.61 4.26 16.01
CA ILE A 366 10.58 3.75 16.93
C ILE A 366 11.14 3.28 18.29
N ASN A 367 12.28 2.60 18.30
CA ASN A 367 12.90 2.09 19.52
C ASN A 367 14.41 1.91 19.38
N ASP A 368 15.07 1.58 20.48
CA ASP A 368 16.53 1.40 20.54
C ASP A 368 17.01 0.23 19.71
N HIS A 369 16.25 -0.87 19.63
CA HIS A 369 16.61 -2.02 18.81
C HIS A 369 16.77 -1.65 17.33
N HIS A 370 15.78 -0.92 16.77
CA HIS A 370 15.84 -0.44 15.38
C HIS A 370 16.91 0.64 15.20
N TYR A 371 17.10 1.53 16.18
CA TYR A 371 18.17 2.52 16.15
C TYR A 371 19.54 1.84 16.07
N GLN A 372 19.84 0.88 16.94
CA GLN A 372 21.09 0.13 16.94
C GLN A 372 21.29 -0.71 15.67
N ARG A 373 20.22 -1.26 15.11
CA ARG A 373 20.29 -1.97 13.83
C ARG A 373 20.81 -1.05 12.71
N VAL A 374 20.32 0.17 12.63
CA VAL A 374 20.74 1.13 11.60
C VAL A 374 22.17 1.61 11.85
N ARG A 375 22.54 1.82 13.12
CA ARG A 375 23.93 2.16 13.48
C ARG A 375 24.90 1.07 13.01
N ARG A 376 24.59 -0.20 13.25
CA ARG A 376 25.42 -1.32 12.75
C ARG A 376 25.57 -1.32 11.22
N TYR A 377 24.53 -0.97 10.46
CA TYR A 377 24.64 -0.84 9.01
C TYR A 377 25.62 0.24 8.58
N LEU A 378 25.59 1.39 9.24
CA LEU A 378 26.50 2.50 8.94
C LEU A 378 27.94 2.18 9.36
N ASP A 379 28.12 1.54 10.52
CA ASP A 379 29.43 1.12 11.01
C ASP A 379 30.06 0.04 10.10
N GLU A 380 29.28 -0.94 9.64
CA GLU A 380 29.70 -1.95 8.65
C GLU A 380 30.13 -1.27 7.33
N ALA A 381 29.32 -0.36 6.82
CA ALA A 381 29.63 0.37 5.58
C ALA A 381 30.92 1.18 5.71
N LYS A 382 31.10 1.87 6.84
CA LYS A 382 32.32 2.64 7.14
C LYS A 382 33.55 1.74 7.25
N ALA A 383 33.41 0.62 7.95
CA ALA A 383 34.53 -0.35 8.13
C ALA A 383 34.97 -0.97 6.80
N LYS A 384 34.05 -1.12 5.83
CA LYS A 384 34.35 -1.60 4.48
C LYS A 384 34.75 -0.47 3.49
N GLY A 385 34.99 0.76 4.00
CA GLY A 385 35.50 1.88 3.20
C GLY A 385 34.45 2.59 2.32
N ALA A 386 33.15 2.38 2.54
CA ALA A 386 32.12 3.12 1.82
C ALA A 386 32.19 4.63 2.16
N ARG A 387 31.99 5.49 1.17
CA ARG A 387 31.90 6.94 1.34
C ARG A 387 30.52 7.28 1.95
N LEU A 388 30.51 7.73 3.22
CA LEU A 388 29.32 8.18 3.91
C LEU A 388 29.27 9.71 3.92
N ILE A 389 28.09 10.26 3.61
CA ILE A 389 27.82 11.71 3.67
C ILE A 389 26.65 11.91 4.63
N GLU A 390 26.95 12.33 5.84
CA GLU A 390 25.96 12.68 6.84
C GLU A 390 25.38 14.07 6.53
N LEU A 391 24.07 14.16 6.42
CA LEU A 391 23.33 15.38 6.13
C LEU A 391 22.72 15.94 7.42
N ASN A 392 23.54 16.62 8.21
CA ASN A 392 23.20 17.25 9.47
C ASN A 392 23.41 18.79 9.37
N PRO A 393 22.41 19.52 8.87
CA PRO A 393 22.59 20.93 8.48
C PRO A 393 22.99 21.85 9.63
N ALA A 394 22.52 21.59 10.84
CA ALA A 394 22.83 22.37 12.04
C ALA A 394 24.02 21.82 12.82
N GLN A 395 24.68 20.75 12.34
CA GLN A 395 25.79 20.07 13.01
C GLN A 395 25.47 19.68 14.48
N GLU A 396 24.22 19.24 14.71
CA GLU A 396 23.74 18.89 16.05
C GLU A 396 24.34 17.56 16.52
N GLU A 397 24.65 17.45 17.80
CA GLU A 397 25.00 16.18 18.42
C GLU A 397 23.72 15.36 18.67
N LEU A 398 23.52 14.32 17.86
CA LEU A 398 22.41 13.37 17.97
C LEU A 398 22.86 12.16 18.82
N THR A 399 22.19 11.94 19.93
CA THR A 399 22.48 10.86 20.86
C THR A 399 21.53 9.67 20.70
N ALA A 400 21.86 8.53 21.32
CA ALA A 400 20.97 7.37 21.33
C ALA A 400 19.63 7.67 22.03
N GLN A 401 19.63 8.57 23.03
CA GLN A 401 18.41 8.97 23.74
C GLN A 401 17.42 9.74 22.84
N ASP A 402 17.94 10.51 21.87
CA ASP A 402 17.13 11.22 20.89
C ASP A 402 16.45 10.25 19.93
N ARG A 403 17.01 9.07 19.71
CA ARG A 403 16.64 8.09 18.68
C ARG A 403 16.45 8.72 17.28
N LYS A 404 17.06 9.86 17.04
CA LYS A 404 17.09 10.55 15.74
C LYS A 404 18.43 10.27 15.06
N LEU A 405 18.37 9.93 13.79
CA LEU A 405 19.56 9.67 12.95
C LEU A 405 19.62 10.75 11.88
N ALA A 406 20.76 11.36 11.68
CA ALA A 406 20.93 12.27 10.54
C ALA A 406 20.76 11.50 9.22
N PRO A 407 20.03 12.07 8.24
CA PRO A 407 19.95 11.50 6.92
C PRO A 407 21.38 11.25 6.38
N THR A 408 21.64 10.03 5.95
CA THR A 408 22.99 9.62 5.52
C THR A 408 22.94 9.02 4.13
N LEU A 409 23.73 9.58 3.21
CA LEU A 409 23.96 9.00 1.89
C LEU A 409 25.14 8.03 1.99
N VAL A 410 25.00 6.86 1.37
CA VAL A 410 26.08 5.86 1.25
C VAL A 410 26.39 5.71 -0.23
N ILE A 411 27.57 6.20 -0.64
CA ILE A 411 27.93 6.31 -2.05
C ILE A 411 28.69 5.06 -2.48
N GLU A 412 28.25 4.46 -3.58
CA GLU A 412 28.79 3.25 -4.20
C GLU A 412 29.01 2.11 -3.18
N PRO A 413 28.01 1.76 -2.34
CA PRO A 413 28.16 0.71 -1.37
C PRO A 413 28.37 -0.66 -2.05
N ASP A 414 29.18 -1.50 -1.42
CA ASP A 414 29.29 -2.90 -1.82
C ASP A 414 27.95 -3.63 -1.68
N GLU A 415 27.62 -4.47 -2.64
CA GLU A 415 26.33 -5.20 -2.66
C GLU A 415 26.22 -6.21 -1.50
N ASP A 416 27.36 -6.64 -0.94
CA ASP A 416 27.44 -7.56 0.20
C ASP A 416 27.15 -6.91 1.56
N LEU A 417 27.06 -5.59 1.63
CA LEU A 417 26.70 -4.89 2.86
C LEU A 417 25.26 -5.22 3.28
N ALA A 418 25.04 -5.36 4.58
CA ALA A 418 23.71 -5.63 5.12
C ALA A 418 22.68 -4.60 4.66
N LEU A 419 23.06 -3.31 4.60
CA LEU A 419 22.18 -2.23 4.10
C LEU A 419 21.79 -2.40 2.61
N MET A 420 22.53 -3.18 1.81
CA MET A 420 22.20 -3.49 0.42
C MET A 420 21.42 -4.78 0.26
N ARG A 421 21.41 -5.66 1.26
CA ARG A 421 20.66 -6.93 1.26
C ARG A 421 19.32 -6.85 1.98
N GLU A 422 19.26 -6.07 3.07
CA GLU A 422 18.09 -5.92 3.92
C GLU A 422 17.40 -4.59 3.66
N GLU A 423 16.09 -4.52 3.90
CA GLU A 423 15.33 -3.28 3.90
C GLU A 423 15.83 -2.36 5.01
N ILE A 424 16.23 -1.15 4.66
CA ILE A 424 16.92 -0.24 5.61
C ILE A 424 15.95 0.29 6.66
N PHE A 425 14.76 0.73 6.24
CA PHE A 425 13.70 1.24 7.11
C PHE A 425 14.16 2.36 8.05
N ALA A 426 14.95 3.29 7.51
CA ALA A 426 15.59 4.38 8.23
C ALA A 426 16.06 5.48 7.26
N PRO A 427 16.49 6.66 7.75
CA PRO A 427 16.90 7.78 6.89
C PRO A 427 18.33 7.60 6.31
N VAL A 428 18.61 6.42 5.76
CA VAL A 428 19.87 6.09 5.08
C VAL A 428 19.57 5.73 3.64
N LEU A 429 20.29 6.33 2.70
CA LEU A 429 20.03 6.20 1.26
C LEU A 429 21.31 5.82 0.51
N PRO A 430 21.46 4.57 0.11
CA PRO A 430 22.47 4.11 -0.84
C PRO A 430 22.28 4.75 -2.22
N ILE A 431 23.39 5.16 -2.83
CA ILE A 431 23.43 5.69 -4.18
C ILE A 431 24.42 4.85 -4.97
N LYS A 432 23.96 4.24 -6.06
CA LYS A 432 24.79 3.50 -7.02
C LYS A 432 24.63 4.10 -8.41
N SER A 433 25.76 4.23 -9.07
CA SER A 433 25.77 4.70 -10.45
C SER A 433 25.68 3.54 -11.45
N TYR A 434 25.28 3.88 -12.66
CA TYR A 434 25.31 3.00 -13.84
C TYR A 434 25.80 3.77 -15.06
N THR A 435 26.30 3.05 -16.08
CA THR A 435 26.69 3.61 -17.37
C THR A 435 25.55 3.48 -18.37
N HIS A 436 24.88 2.33 -18.39
CA HIS A 436 23.76 2.05 -19.27
C HIS A 436 22.53 1.64 -18.45
N ILE A 437 21.34 2.08 -18.86
CA ILE A 437 20.09 1.86 -18.10
C ILE A 437 19.79 0.36 -17.90
N GLU A 438 20.26 -0.50 -18.80
CA GLU A 438 20.13 -1.96 -18.72
C GLU A 438 20.83 -2.52 -17.49
N GLU A 439 21.91 -1.90 -17.03
CA GLU A 439 22.61 -2.27 -15.78
C GLU A 439 21.69 -2.03 -14.56
N ALA A 440 20.97 -0.90 -14.56
CA ALA A 440 19.99 -0.60 -13.50
C ALA A 440 18.83 -1.60 -13.53
N VAL A 441 18.29 -1.94 -14.70
CA VAL A 441 17.25 -2.97 -14.86
C VAL A 441 17.73 -4.33 -14.37
N ALA A 442 18.94 -4.74 -14.78
CA ALA A 442 19.55 -5.99 -14.35
C ALA A 442 19.78 -6.01 -12.82
N PHE A 443 20.22 -4.86 -12.25
CA PHE A 443 20.43 -4.71 -10.82
C PHE A 443 19.13 -4.92 -10.01
N VAL A 444 18.00 -4.38 -10.49
CA VAL A 444 16.69 -4.57 -9.87
C VAL A 444 16.23 -6.03 -10.01
N ASN A 445 16.34 -6.60 -11.21
CA ASN A 445 15.79 -7.91 -11.53
C ASN A 445 16.51 -9.09 -10.83
N ARG A 446 17.79 -8.95 -10.46
CA ARG A 446 18.51 -9.99 -9.70
C ARG A 446 18.17 -9.97 -8.20
N ARG A 447 17.39 -9.00 -7.73
CA ARG A 447 16.95 -8.86 -6.35
C ARG A 447 15.54 -9.37 -6.13
N PRO A 448 15.13 -9.66 -4.88
CA PRO A 448 13.74 -9.93 -4.57
C PRO A 448 12.84 -8.79 -5.04
N ARG A 449 11.68 -9.15 -5.60
CA ARG A 449 10.72 -8.19 -6.13
C ARG A 449 10.25 -7.21 -5.07
N PRO A 450 10.41 -5.88 -5.27
CA PRO A 450 10.07 -4.87 -4.29
C PRO A 450 8.56 -4.58 -4.25
N LEU A 451 8.10 -4.01 -3.14
CA LEU A 451 6.72 -3.53 -3.00
C LEU A 451 6.45 -2.33 -3.90
N ALA A 452 7.42 -1.42 -4.06
CA ALA A 452 7.31 -0.29 -4.97
C ALA A 452 8.58 -0.12 -5.82
N LEU A 453 8.42 0.58 -6.96
CA LEU A 453 9.50 1.04 -7.82
C LEU A 453 9.22 2.48 -8.23
N TYR A 454 10.26 3.31 -8.27
CA TYR A 454 10.18 4.71 -8.71
C TYR A 454 11.06 4.93 -9.93
N TYR A 455 10.49 5.57 -10.93
CA TYR A 455 11.20 5.95 -12.16
C TYR A 455 11.13 7.45 -12.36
N PHE A 456 12.25 8.06 -12.67
CA PHE A 456 12.37 9.48 -13.01
C PHE A 456 12.96 9.63 -14.40
N GLY A 457 12.22 10.19 -15.32
CA GLY A 457 12.61 10.43 -16.71
C GLY A 457 11.47 11.04 -17.50
N VAL A 458 11.77 11.61 -18.65
CA VAL A 458 10.82 12.30 -19.53
C VAL A 458 10.45 11.44 -20.74
N ASP A 459 11.38 10.62 -21.25
CA ASP A 459 11.13 9.72 -22.38
C ASP A 459 10.11 8.65 -22.01
N GLN A 460 8.97 8.68 -22.70
CA GLN A 460 7.87 7.75 -22.46
C GLN A 460 8.18 6.33 -22.97
N ALA A 461 8.93 6.20 -24.07
CA ALA A 461 9.24 4.89 -24.64
C ALA A 461 10.25 4.15 -23.75
N ALA A 462 11.29 4.84 -23.26
CA ALA A 462 12.25 4.30 -22.30
C ALA A 462 11.58 3.91 -20.97
N ARG A 463 10.69 4.76 -20.47
CA ARG A 463 9.87 4.44 -19.28
C ARG A 463 9.04 3.17 -19.49
N ASP A 464 8.27 3.09 -20.57
CA ASP A 464 7.35 1.98 -20.82
C ASP A 464 8.12 0.67 -21.04
N GLU A 465 9.32 0.75 -21.63
CA GLU A 465 10.22 -0.40 -21.75
C GLU A 465 10.74 -0.87 -20.39
N LEU A 466 11.24 0.04 -19.55
CA LEU A 466 11.69 -0.29 -18.20
C LEU A 466 10.57 -0.93 -17.36
N LEU A 467 9.35 -0.39 -17.46
CA LEU A 467 8.19 -0.94 -16.74
C LEU A 467 7.81 -2.34 -17.23
N ARG A 468 8.05 -2.68 -18.50
CA ARG A 468 7.84 -4.05 -19.01
C ARG A 468 8.93 -5.02 -18.56
N GLN A 469 10.16 -4.53 -18.41
CA GLN A 469 11.31 -5.35 -18.03
C GLN A 469 11.44 -5.58 -16.52
N THR A 470 10.74 -4.80 -15.68
CA THR A 470 10.82 -4.90 -14.21
C THR A 470 9.50 -5.34 -13.60
N VAL A 471 9.56 -5.99 -12.42
CA VAL A 471 8.37 -6.43 -11.70
C VAL A 471 8.41 -5.91 -10.26
N SER A 472 7.36 -5.18 -9.87
CA SER A 472 7.16 -4.67 -8.50
C SER A 472 5.68 -4.73 -8.11
N GLY A 473 5.34 -4.49 -6.86
CA GLY A 473 3.95 -4.36 -6.42
C GLY A 473 3.25 -3.15 -7.04
N GLY A 474 3.89 -1.98 -6.98
CA GLY A 474 3.37 -0.75 -7.59
C GLY A 474 4.48 0.13 -8.14
N VAL A 475 4.11 1.15 -8.94
CA VAL A 475 5.06 2.10 -9.53
C VAL A 475 4.54 3.53 -9.41
N SER A 476 5.44 4.47 -9.10
CA SER A 476 5.20 5.90 -9.38
C SER A 476 6.25 6.43 -10.34
N VAL A 477 5.83 7.29 -11.27
CA VAL A 477 6.70 7.92 -12.27
C VAL A 477 6.83 9.40 -11.94
N ASN A 478 8.08 9.89 -11.90
CA ASN A 478 8.45 11.29 -11.59
C ASN A 478 7.96 11.77 -10.20
N GLU A 479 7.63 10.84 -9.32
CA GLU A 479 7.25 11.09 -7.94
C GLU A 479 7.46 9.83 -7.09
N THR A 480 7.57 9.98 -5.77
CA THR A 480 7.59 8.86 -4.81
C THR A 480 6.26 8.76 -4.09
N LEU A 481 5.91 7.58 -3.58
CA LEU A 481 4.77 7.29 -2.71
C LEU A 481 3.36 7.48 -3.33
N MET A 482 3.18 8.26 -4.38
CA MET A 482 1.86 8.73 -4.85
C MET A 482 0.90 7.62 -5.28
N HIS A 483 1.39 6.47 -5.75
CA HIS A 483 0.53 5.37 -6.16
C HIS A 483 -0.35 4.81 -5.02
N ILE A 484 0.10 4.89 -3.74
CA ILE A 484 -0.70 4.45 -2.58
C ILE A 484 -1.92 5.34 -2.31
N LEU A 485 -1.90 6.59 -2.81
CA LEU A 485 -2.98 7.55 -2.58
C LEU A 485 -4.12 7.43 -3.61
N VAL A 486 -3.97 6.58 -4.61
CA VAL A 486 -4.97 6.36 -5.67
C VAL A 486 -5.81 5.13 -5.31
N ASP A 487 -6.98 5.35 -4.70
CA ASP A 487 -7.86 4.28 -4.21
C ASP A 487 -8.29 3.25 -5.27
N ASP A 488 -8.31 3.64 -6.56
CA ASP A 488 -8.67 2.72 -7.66
C ASP A 488 -7.50 1.87 -8.15
N LEU A 489 -6.26 2.13 -7.69
CA LEU A 489 -5.12 1.25 -7.92
C LEU A 489 -5.07 0.15 -6.85
N PRO A 490 -4.86 -1.12 -7.24
CA PRO A 490 -4.58 -2.16 -6.27
C PRO A 490 -3.24 -1.87 -5.60
N PHE A 491 -3.20 -1.91 -4.27
CA PHE A 491 -1.96 -1.82 -3.51
C PHE A 491 -1.64 -3.17 -2.91
N GLY A 492 -0.45 -3.69 -3.22
CA GLY A 492 0.00 -5.00 -2.74
C GLY A 492 1.32 -5.42 -3.36
N GLY A 493 1.99 -6.36 -2.70
CA GLY A 493 3.29 -6.89 -3.10
C GLY A 493 3.22 -8.09 -4.03
N ILE A 494 4.40 -8.53 -4.48
CA ILE A 494 4.57 -9.72 -5.31
C ILE A 494 5.82 -10.51 -4.88
N GLY A 495 5.67 -11.81 -4.67
CA GLY A 495 6.78 -12.67 -4.23
C GLY A 495 7.24 -12.33 -2.82
N ALA A 496 8.49 -11.85 -2.66
CA ALA A 496 9.04 -11.52 -1.34
C ALA A 496 8.40 -10.28 -0.70
N SER A 497 7.79 -9.39 -1.50
CA SER A 497 7.09 -8.20 -1.00
C SER A 497 5.63 -8.44 -0.64
N GLY A 498 5.08 -9.63 -0.92
CA GLY A 498 3.74 -9.97 -0.49
C GLY A 498 2.90 -10.78 -1.48
N MET A 499 1.62 -10.93 -1.15
CA MET A 499 0.59 -11.55 -1.99
C MET A 499 -0.77 -10.96 -1.68
N GLY A 500 -1.61 -10.84 -2.71
CA GLY A 500 -2.88 -10.15 -2.62
C GLY A 500 -2.72 -8.64 -2.82
N ALA A 501 -3.81 -7.93 -2.70
CA ALA A 501 -3.84 -6.47 -2.79
C ALA A 501 -5.06 -5.94 -2.03
N TYR A 502 -4.97 -4.70 -1.56
CA TYR A 502 -6.08 -4.01 -0.92
C TYR A 502 -6.11 -2.55 -1.41
N HIS A 503 -7.02 -1.76 -1.07
CA HIS A 503 -7.51 -0.47 -1.49
C HIS A 503 -8.69 -0.60 -2.46
N GLY A 504 -9.65 0.30 -2.30
CA GLY A 504 -10.81 0.42 -3.15
C GLY A 504 -11.51 -0.91 -3.48
N LEU A 505 -11.73 -1.16 -4.75
CA LEU A 505 -12.37 -2.39 -5.23
C LEU A 505 -11.53 -3.62 -4.91
N ALA A 506 -10.20 -3.56 -5.04
CA ALA A 506 -9.32 -4.70 -4.75
C ALA A 506 -9.47 -5.15 -3.28
N GLY A 507 -9.54 -4.19 -2.34
CA GLY A 507 -9.79 -4.49 -0.93
C GLY A 507 -11.16 -5.10 -0.67
N PHE A 508 -12.21 -4.59 -1.31
CA PHE A 508 -13.54 -5.18 -1.24
C PHE A 508 -13.56 -6.62 -1.76
N GLU A 509 -12.90 -6.89 -2.90
CA GLU A 509 -12.80 -8.23 -3.49
C GLU A 509 -11.96 -9.19 -2.64
N THR A 510 -10.85 -8.72 -2.04
CA THR A 510 -9.98 -9.51 -1.14
C THR A 510 -10.77 -10.06 0.07
N PHE A 511 -11.66 -9.28 0.63
CA PHE A 511 -12.50 -9.69 1.76
C PHE A 511 -13.88 -10.22 1.33
N SER A 512 -14.04 -10.58 0.05
CA SER A 512 -15.27 -11.13 -0.50
C SER A 512 -15.02 -12.48 -1.18
N HIS A 513 -15.93 -13.46 -0.96
CA HIS A 513 -15.99 -14.65 -1.77
C HIS A 513 -16.71 -14.36 -3.09
N ARG A 514 -16.05 -14.63 -4.22
CA ARG A 514 -16.59 -14.43 -5.57
C ARG A 514 -17.32 -15.69 -6.03
N LYS A 515 -18.60 -15.81 -5.68
CA LYS A 515 -19.43 -16.97 -6.00
C LYS A 515 -19.93 -16.88 -7.43
N GLY A 516 -19.52 -17.85 -8.25
CA GLY A 516 -20.08 -18.03 -9.60
C GLY A 516 -21.49 -18.61 -9.52
N VAL A 517 -22.44 -17.95 -10.19
CA VAL A 517 -23.84 -18.38 -10.26
C VAL A 517 -24.26 -18.53 -11.72
N PHE A 518 -24.74 -19.70 -12.08
CA PHE A 518 -25.35 -19.97 -13.38
C PHE A 518 -26.83 -20.30 -13.19
N VAL A 519 -27.70 -19.58 -13.87
CA VAL A 519 -29.16 -19.77 -13.82
C VAL A 519 -29.61 -20.29 -15.18
N GLN A 520 -30.07 -21.54 -15.22
CA GLN A 520 -30.61 -22.16 -16.42
C GLN A 520 -31.98 -21.55 -16.73
N GLY A 521 -32.17 -21.09 -17.98
CA GLY A 521 -33.48 -20.66 -18.49
C GLY A 521 -34.40 -21.83 -18.82
N ARG A 522 -35.60 -21.52 -19.28
CA ARG A 522 -36.60 -22.55 -19.66
C ARG A 522 -36.14 -23.48 -20.78
N PHE A 523 -35.31 -22.98 -21.69
CA PHE A 523 -34.70 -23.76 -22.75
C PHE A 523 -33.24 -24.02 -22.46
N SER A 524 -32.84 -25.30 -22.55
CA SER A 524 -31.45 -25.71 -22.37
C SER A 524 -31.01 -26.57 -23.56
N ALA A 525 -30.08 -26.05 -24.35
CA ALA A 525 -29.44 -26.84 -25.39
C ALA A 525 -28.63 -28.01 -24.79
N ALA A 526 -28.17 -27.90 -23.55
CA ALA A 526 -27.46 -28.96 -22.83
C ALA A 526 -28.29 -30.25 -22.68
N ARG A 527 -29.62 -30.19 -22.82
CA ARG A 527 -30.45 -31.40 -22.80
C ARG A 527 -30.04 -32.40 -23.89
N PHE A 528 -29.57 -31.89 -25.04
CA PHE A 528 -29.11 -32.73 -26.15
C PHE A 528 -27.72 -33.34 -25.94
N LEU A 529 -27.01 -32.91 -24.92
CA LEU A 529 -25.70 -33.41 -24.50
C LEU A 529 -25.78 -34.40 -23.32
N ARG A 530 -27.00 -34.83 -22.96
CA ARG A 530 -27.24 -35.82 -21.90
C ARG A 530 -27.42 -37.23 -22.46
N PRO A 531 -27.08 -38.28 -21.70
CA PRO A 531 -27.38 -39.67 -22.11
C PRO A 531 -28.91 -39.88 -22.27
N PRO A 532 -29.29 -40.86 -23.15
CA PRO A 532 -28.44 -41.63 -24.06
C PRO A 532 -27.94 -40.76 -25.21
N PHE A 533 -26.62 -40.86 -25.51
CA PHE A 533 -25.96 -40.10 -26.57
C PHE A 533 -26.38 -40.59 -27.96
N GLY A 534 -27.55 -40.17 -28.43
CA GLY A 534 -28.08 -40.48 -29.76
C GLY A 534 -27.37 -39.68 -30.88
N PHE A 535 -27.92 -39.78 -32.09
CA PHE A 535 -27.36 -39.12 -33.29
C PHE A 535 -27.22 -37.59 -33.11
N VAL A 536 -28.22 -36.93 -32.53
CA VAL A 536 -28.20 -35.47 -32.29
C VAL A 536 -27.07 -35.08 -31.38
N SER A 537 -26.85 -35.82 -30.28
CA SER A 537 -25.74 -35.56 -29.35
C SER A 537 -24.38 -35.70 -30.02
N LYS A 538 -24.20 -36.77 -30.82
CA LYS A 538 -22.96 -37.01 -31.56
C LYS A 538 -22.68 -35.94 -32.61
N ALA A 539 -23.71 -35.51 -33.37
CA ALA A 539 -23.59 -34.43 -34.35
C ALA A 539 -23.25 -33.08 -33.68
N MET A 540 -23.93 -32.75 -32.57
CA MET A 540 -23.63 -31.55 -31.79
C MET A 540 -22.21 -31.56 -31.23
N LEU A 541 -21.75 -32.65 -30.64
CA LEU A 541 -20.38 -32.78 -30.13
C LEU A 541 -19.35 -32.63 -31.25
N LYS A 542 -19.57 -33.25 -32.41
CA LYS A 542 -18.70 -33.07 -33.58
C LYS A 542 -18.63 -31.59 -34.01
N MET A 543 -19.77 -30.92 -34.07
CA MET A 543 -19.82 -29.49 -34.42
C MET A 543 -19.11 -28.61 -33.38
N LEU A 544 -19.31 -28.85 -32.08
CA LEU A 544 -18.65 -28.13 -31.01
C LEU A 544 -17.14 -28.29 -31.06
N ILE A 545 -16.67 -29.53 -31.22
CA ILE A 545 -15.22 -29.83 -31.29
C ILE A 545 -14.59 -29.23 -32.55
N SER A 546 -15.31 -29.17 -33.67
CA SER A 546 -14.77 -28.59 -34.91
C SER A 546 -14.72 -27.07 -34.92
N ARG A 547 -15.40 -26.40 -33.98
CA ARG A 547 -15.42 -24.92 -33.83
C ARG A 547 -14.51 -24.39 -32.74
N SER A 548 -14.01 -25.23 -31.85
CA SER A 548 -13.02 -24.92 -30.84
C SER A 548 -11.58 -25.18 -31.35
#